data_8b892acd964149e378bd3549a36e6435
#
_entry.id   8b892acd964149e378bd3549a36e6435
#
_cell.length_a   1.000
_cell.length_b   1.000
_cell.length_c   1.000
_cell.angle_alpha   90.00
_cell.angle_beta   90.00
_cell.angle_gamma   90.00
#
_symmetry.space_group_name_H-M   'P 1'
#
loop_
_entity.id
_entity.type
_entity.pdbx_description
1 polymer ?
#
loop_
_entity_poly.entity_id
_entity_poly.type
_entity_poly.pdbx_seq_one_letter_code
_entity_poly.pdbx_strand_id
1 'polypeptide(L)'
;MTSDITLNVAPSLEPFVPQDPVVARSLIGLAGLPTIVATGPFDDRFHAEQLAAAFATVRRRCRVQLVLFGTGPHRTTVVRRAFEHGVGADVHLLRGIPAGRWSNVVAAADVVVPSAALEQVSLLDVLSACRPVVAPIDPTTMRLVVPTSAGLVYRPGDVSGMAAALLRLLTTPALWHGMACRAGEIARRHPLQKGLQQSDEENRHA
;
A
#
# COMPACT_ATOMS: atom_id res chain seq x y z
N MET A 1 -3.08 15.20 -16.53
CA MET A 1 -4.23 15.52 -15.65
C MET A 1 -4.24 14.46 -14.58
N THR A 2 -4.10 14.84 -13.31
CA THR A 2 -4.21 13.90 -12.18
C THR A 2 -5.70 13.58 -12.03
N SER A 3 -6.08 12.31 -12.12
CA SER A 3 -7.48 11.92 -11.95
C SER A 3 -7.84 11.94 -10.48
N ASP A 4 -8.58 12.96 -10.02
CA ASP A 4 -9.18 13.01 -8.69
C ASP A 4 -10.47 12.18 -8.70
N ILE A 5 -10.47 11.04 -8.02
CA ILE A 5 -11.66 10.21 -7.84
C ILE A 5 -12.16 10.44 -6.40
N THR A 6 -13.33 11.07 -6.25
CA THR A 6 -13.91 11.37 -4.94
C THR A 6 -15.12 10.46 -4.67
N LEU A 7 -15.03 9.67 -3.60
CA LEU A 7 -16.14 8.84 -3.10
C LEU A 7 -16.26 9.03 -1.58
N ASN A 8 -17.46 9.24 -1.08
CA ASN A 8 -17.74 9.59 0.32
C ASN A 8 -18.63 8.53 0.99
N VAL A 9 -18.19 7.83 2.05
CA VAL A 9 -19.01 7.05 3.04
C VAL A 9 -18.18 6.49 4.22
N ALA A 10 -18.83 6.17 5.34
CA ALA A 10 -18.33 5.74 6.66
C ALA A 10 -17.63 4.35 6.73
N PRO A 11 -16.86 4.03 7.78
CA PRO A 11 -16.05 2.82 7.88
C PRO A 11 -16.85 1.52 7.91
N SER A 12 -16.46 0.52 7.14
CA SER A 12 -16.98 -0.83 7.23
C SER A 12 -15.90 -1.77 7.78
N LEU A 13 -16.34 -2.64 8.68
CA LEU A 13 -15.52 -3.64 9.38
C LEU A 13 -15.36 -4.95 8.57
N GLU A 14 -15.50 -4.90 7.24
CA GLU A 14 -15.37 -6.10 6.44
C GLU A 14 -13.91 -6.57 6.34
N PRO A 15 -13.66 -7.89 6.43
CA PRO A 15 -12.33 -8.44 6.32
C PRO A 15 -11.75 -8.19 4.92
N PHE A 16 -10.46 -7.93 4.85
CA PHE A 16 -9.74 -7.85 3.57
C PHE A 16 -9.65 -9.24 2.96
N VAL A 17 -10.43 -9.48 1.92
CA VAL A 17 -10.50 -10.77 1.22
C VAL A 17 -9.63 -10.71 -0.03
N PRO A 18 -8.87 -11.78 -0.35
CA PRO A 18 -8.15 -11.88 -1.60
C PRO A 18 -9.10 -11.74 -2.79
N GLN A 19 -8.79 -10.82 -3.70
CA GLN A 19 -9.53 -10.60 -4.94
C GLN A 19 -8.56 -10.58 -6.12
N ASP A 20 -9.07 -10.83 -7.31
CA ASP A 20 -8.30 -10.63 -8.54
C ASP A 20 -7.94 -9.14 -8.69
N PRO A 21 -6.66 -8.79 -8.86
CA PRO A 21 -6.22 -7.39 -8.96
C PRO A 21 -6.86 -6.65 -10.14
N VAL A 22 -7.13 -7.32 -11.25
CA VAL A 22 -7.73 -6.71 -12.44
C VAL A 22 -9.18 -6.31 -12.16
N VAL A 23 -9.94 -7.21 -11.51
CA VAL A 23 -11.31 -6.93 -11.08
C VAL A 23 -11.33 -5.77 -10.07
N ALA A 24 -10.45 -5.83 -9.06
CA ALA A 24 -10.37 -4.79 -8.04
C ALA A 24 -10.02 -3.41 -8.64
N ARG A 25 -9.13 -3.34 -9.64
CA ARG A 25 -8.82 -2.10 -10.38
C ARG A 25 -10.04 -1.54 -11.08
N SER A 26 -10.79 -2.37 -11.77
CA SER A 26 -12.00 -1.91 -12.48
C SER A 26 -13.05 -1.34 -11.52
N LEU A 27 -13.19 -1.93 -10.32
CA LEU A 27 -14.13 -1.45 -9.29
C LEU A 27 -13.80 -0.07 -8.72
N ILE A 28 -12.55 0.35 -8.82
CA ILE A 28 -12.08 1.67 -8.35
C ILE A 28 -11.65 2.60 -9.50
N GLY A 29 -12.01 2.25 -10.75
CA GLY A 29 -11.79 3.09 -11.93
C GLY A 29 -10.35 3.22 -12.39
N LEU A 30 -9.49 2.25 -12.07
CA LEU A 30 -8.10 2.23 -12.49
C LEU A 30 -7.90 1.47 -13.80
N ALA A 31 -6.88 1.87 -14.56
CA ALA A 31 -6.44 1.12 -15.73
C ALA A 31 -5.89 -0.27 -15.35
N GLY A 32 -5.94 -1.21 -16.30
CA GLY A 32 -5.41 -2.58 -16.13
C GLY A 32 -3.87 -2.67 -16.12
N LEU A 33 -3.18 -1.67 -15.58
CA LEU A 33 -1.73 -1.64 -15.45
C LEU A 33 -1.28 -2.23 -14.11
N PRO A 34 -0.07 -2.81 -14.03
CA PRO A 34 0.56 -3.13 -12.75
C PRO A 34 0.48 -1.93 -11.81
N THR A 35 0.14 -2.16 -10.56
CA THR A 35 -0.24 -1.11 -9.62
C THR A 35 0.56 -1.20 -8.32
N ILE A 36 1.24 -0.12 -7.98
CA ILE A 36 1.81 0.10 -6.65
C ILE A 36 0.78 0.90 -5.86
N VAL A 37 0.35 0.39 -4.71
CA VAL A 37 -0.49 1.15 -3.77
C VAL A 37 0.36 1.60 -2.61
N ALA A 38 0.51 2.91 -2.43
CA ALA A 38 1.12 3.48 -1.23
C ALA A 38 0.02 3.90 -0.25
N THR A 39 0.08 3.38 0.97
CA THR A 39 -0.91 3.69 2.02
C THR A 39 -0.37 4.78 2.95
N GLY A 40 -1.24 5.76 3.31
CA GLY A 40 -0.92 6.81 4.30
C GLY A 40 -0.93 6.27 5.74
N PRO A 41 -0.70 7.16 6.73
CA PRO A 41 -0.62 8.60 6.55
C PRO A 41 0.67 9.08 5.86
N PHE A 42 0.55 10.15 5.08
CA PHE A 42 1.69 10.78 4.39
C PHE A 42 2.18 11.99 5.22
N ASP A 43 2.62 11.73 6.45
CA ASP A 43 3.03 12.76 7.42
C ASP A 43 4.53 13.05 7.35
N ASP A 44 5.31 12.13 6.78
CA ASP A 44 6.74 12.29 6.57
C ASP A 44 7.03 12.77 5.14
N ARG A 45 7.55 14.00 5.05
CA ARG A 45 7.97 14.62 3.79
C ARG A 45 9.10 13.85 3.12
N PHE A 46 10.05 13.37 3.91
CA PHE A 46 11.21 12.65 3.38
C PHE A 46 10.80 11.33 2.73
N HIS A 47 9.90 10.58 3.40
CA HIS A 47 9.32 9.37 2.84
C HIS A 47 8.51 9.65 1.56
N ALA A 48 7.74 10.75 1.52
CA ALA A 48 6.98 11.15 0.33
C ALA A 48 7.89 11.47 -0.87
N GLU A 49 9.00 12.17 -0.65
CA GLU A 49 10.00 12.45 -1.69
C GLU A 49 10.72 11.19 -2.15
N GLN A 50 11.07 10.31 -1.21
CA GLN A 50 11.68 9.00 -1.50
C GLN A 50 10.76 8.12 -2.37
N LEU A 51 9.47 8.03 -2.02
CA LEU A 51 8.47 7.28 -2.77
C LEU A 51 8.36 7.79 -4.21
N ALA A 52 8.27 9.10 -4.42
CA ALA A 52 8.18 9.68 -5.75
C ALA A 52 9.43 9.39 -6.60
N ALA A 53 10.62 9.51 -6.03
CA ALA A 53 11.88 9.24 -6.72
C ALA A 53 12.05 7.74 -7.06
N ALA A 54 11.69 6.85 -6.14
CA ALA A 54 11.69 5.41 -6.36
C ALA A 54 10.68 5.03 -7.46
N PHE A 55 9.45 5.56 -7.39
CA PHE A 55 8.44 5.35 -8.41
C PHE A 55 8.92 5.80 -9.79
N ALA A 56 9.52 6.98 -9.91
CA ALA A 56 10.06 7.46 -11.16
C ALA A 56 11.13 6.51 -11.74
N THR A 57 11.95 5.92 -10.88
CA THR A 57 12.96 4.92 -11.30
C THR A 57 12.31 3.64 -11.82
N VAL A 58 11.27 3.16 -11.13
CA VAL A 58 10.48 1.99 -11.55
C VAL A 58 9.77 2.26 -12.87
N ARG A 59 9.09 3.40 -12.98
CA ARG A 59 8.29 3.77 -14.16
C ARG A 59 9.12 3.88 -15.45
N ARG A 60 10.39 4.28 -15.33
CA ARG A 60 11.32 4.27 -16.47
C ARG A 60 11.68 2.86 -16.97
N ARG A 61 11.51 1.84 -16.14
CA ARG A 61 11.86 0.44 -16.43
C ARG A 61 10.67 -0.41 -16.85
N CYS A 62 9.47 -0.12 -16.37
CA CYS A 62 8.25 -0.85 -16.68
C CYS A 62 7.02 0.07 -16.65
N ARG A 63 5.98 -0.30 -17.40
CA ARG A 63 4.69 0.39 -17.33
C ARG A 63 4.00 0.00 -16.02
N VAL A 64 3.79 0.97 -15.15
CA VAL A 64 3.22 0.80 -13.82
C VAL A 64 2.54 2.10 -13.40
N GLN A 65 1.49 2.01 -12.60
CA GLN A 65 0.82 3.17 -11.98
C GLN A 65 1.04 3.16 -10.47
N LEU A 66 1.06 4.36 -9.87
CA LEU A 66 1.13 4.57 -8.43
C LEU A 66 -0.21 5.11 -7.93
N VAL A 67 -0.76 4.46 -6.94
CA VAL A 67 -1.99 4.87 -6.26
C VAL A 67 -1.64 5.34 -4.85
N LEU A 68 -2.02 6.56 -4.51
CA LEU A 68 -1.88 7.11 -3.17
C LEU A 68 -3.21 6.97 -2.44
N PHE A 69 -3.23 6.16 -1.39
CA PHE A 69 -4.40 5.88 -0.58
C PHE A 69 -4.14 6.25 0.88
N GLY A 70 -4.96 7.13 1.44
CA GLY A 70 -4.84 7.62 2.81
C GLY A 70 -4.76 9.14 2.88
N THR A 71 -4.52 9.67 4.07
CA THR A 71 -4.44 11.10 4.37
C THR A 71 -3.01 11.57 4.61
N GLY A 72 -2.84 12.86 4.91
CA GLY A 72 -1.55 13.43 5.29
C GLY A 72 -1.14 14.63 4.44
N PRO A 73 -0.37 15.57 5.01
CA PRO A 73 0.01 16.84 4.37
C PRO A 73 0.96 16.64 3.17
N HIS A 74 1.75 15.58 3.17
CA HIS A 74 2.77 15.35 2.15
C HIS A 74 2.30 14.47 0.98
N ARG A 75 1.01 14.11 0.93
CA ARG A 75 0.42 13.39 -0.21
C ARG A 75 0.59 14.17 -1.53
N THR A 76 0.37 15.49 -1.50
CA THR A 76 0.59 16.36 -2.64
C THR A 76 2.07 16.53 -3.00
N THR A 77 2.97 16.35 -2.03
CA THR A 77 4.43 16.32 -2.28
C THR A 77 4.80 15.15 -3.19
N VAL A 78 4.23 13.95 -2.98
CA VAL A 78 4.46 12.81 -3.88
C VAL A 78 4.04 13.16 -5.30
N VAL A 79 2.83 13.71 -5.48
CA VAL A 79 2.30 14.10 -6.81
C VAL A 79 3.21 15.13 -7.48
N ARG A 80 3.54 16.22 -6.77
CA ARG A 80 4.40 17.29 -7.30
C ARG A 80 5.77 16.74 -7.72
N ARG A 81 6.43 15.95 -6.86
CA ARG A 81 7.73 15.34 -7.17
C ARG A 81 7.64 14.37 -8.36
N ALA A 82 6.57 13.60 -8.47
CA ALA A 82 6.35 12.73 -9.62
C ALA A 82 6.23 13.52 -10.94
N PHE A 83 5.55 14.69 -10.92
CA PHE A 83 5.52 15.59 -12.07
C PHE A 83 6.91 16.16 -12.39
N GLU A 84 7.68 16.57 -11.40
CA GLU A 84 9.07 17.04 -11.59
C GLU A 84 9.95 15.94 -12.22
N HIS A 85 9.67 14.66 -11.93
CA HIS A 85 10.34 13.51 -12.54
C HIS A 85 9.75 13.05 -13.88
N GLY A 86 8.71 13.73 -14.39
CA GLY A 86 8.06 13.40 -15.66
C GLY A 86 7.13 12.18 -15.64
N VAL A 87 6.74 11.69 -14.45
CA VAL A 87 5.89 10.51 -14.28
C VAL A 87 4.57 10.79 -13.56
N GLY A 88 4.21 12.06 -13.40
CA GLY A 88 3.03 12.48 -12.63
C GLY A 88 1.70 12.01 -13.24
N ALA A 89 1.64 11.76 -14.56
CA ALA A 89 0.44 11.25 -15.22
C ALA A 89 0.07 9.82 -14.80
N ASP A 90 1.03 9.05 -14.26
CA ASP A 90 0.84 7.68 -13.79
C ASP A 90 0.61 7.62 -12.26
N VAL A 91 0.38 8.77 -11.60
CA VAL A 91 0.09 8.86 -10.17
C VAL A 91 -1.39 9.20 -9.96
N HIS A 92 -2.09 8.35 -9.23
CA HIS A 92 -3.50 8.50 -8.93
C HIS A 92 -3.69 8.78 -7.44
N LEU A 93 -4.43 9.84 -7.15
CA LEU A 93 -4.75 10.25 -5.79
C LEU A 93 -6.18 9.82 -5.46
N LEU A 94 -6.34 8.77 -4.67
CA LEU A 94 -7.66 8.33 -4.23
C LEU A 94 -8.13 9.18 -3.05
N ARG A 95 -9.34 9.76 -3.18
CA ARG A 95 -9.99 10.58 -2.15
C ARG A 95 -11.37 10.01 -1.86
N GLY A 96 -11.81 10.11 -0.60
CA GLY A 96 -13.18 9.79 -0.21
C GLY A 96 -13.59 8.34 -0.50
N ILE A 97 -12.65 7.40 -0.46
CA ILE A 97 -12.98 5.97 -0.59
C ILE A 97 -13.75 5.54 0.66
N PRO A 98 -14.98 5.02 0.51
CA PRO A 98 -15.70 4.41 1.61
C PRO A 98 -14.86 3.31 2.26
N ALA A 99 -14.90 3.19 3.59
CA ALA A 99 -14.13 2.15 4.27
C ALA A 99 -14.50 0.74 3.81
N GLY A 100 -15.76 0.48 3.44
CA GLY A 100 -16.17 -0.78 2.80
C GLY A 100 -15.53 -1.08 1.45
N ARG A 101 -14.82 -0.12 0.86
CA ARG A 101 -14.07 -0.32 -0.39
C ARG A 101 -12.55 -0.27 -0.22
N TRP A 102 -12.04 -0.14 1.00
CA TRP A 102 -10.59 -0.15 1.26
C TRP A 102 -9.95 -1.47 0.86
N SER A 103 -10.67 -2.58 1.07
CA SER A 103 -10.24 -3.91 0.59
C SER A 103 -10.01 -3.92 -0.93
N ASN A 104 -10.86 -3.27 -1.72
CA ASN A 104 -10.69 -3.18 -3.18
C ASN A 104 -9.44 -2.38 -3.56
N VAL A 105 -9.12 -1.31 -2.82
CA VAL A 105 -7.90 -0.52 -3.07
C VAL A 105 -6.65 -1.37 -2.84
N VAL A 106 -6.60 -2.09 -1.72
CA VAL A 106 -5.47 -2.98 -1.42
C VAL A 106 -5.43 -4.15 -2.39
N ALA A 107 -6.59 -4.75 -2.72
CA ALA A 107 -6.68 -5.85 -3.68
C ALA A 107 -6.27 -5.44 -5.10
N ALA A 108 -6.41 -4.17 -5.48
CA ALA A 108 -5.96 -3.64 -6.77
C ALA A 108 -4.43 -3.61 -6.91
N ALA A 109 -3.69 -3.71 -5.80
CA ALA A 109 -2.24 -3.64 -5.81
C ALA A 109 -1.57 -4.92 -6.32
N ASP A 110 -0.49 -4.78 -7.06
CA ASP A 110 0.52 -5.83 -7.21
C ASP A 110 1.52 -5.77 -6.06
N VAL A 111 1.82 -4.57 -5.57
CA VAL A 111 2.71 -4.32 -4.44
C VAL A 111 2.14 -3.21 -3.59
N VAL A 112 2.15 -3.37 -2.27
CA VAL A 112 1.79 -2.31 -1.34
C VAL A 112 3.04 -1.74 -0.69
N VAL A 113 3.09 -0.40 -0.63
CA VAL A 113 4.10 0.35 0.13
C VAL A 113 3.39 0.97 1.32
N PRO A 114 3.49 0.36 2.51
CA PRO A 114 2.90 0.92 3.71
C PRO A 114 3.71 2.12 4.20
N SER A 115 3.04 3.11 4.79
CA SER A 115 3.73 4.12 5.61
C SER A 115 4.12 3.52 6.97
N ALA A 116 5.09 4.14 7.64
CA ALA A 116 5.53 3.67 8.97
C ALA A 116 4.43 3.82 10.05
N ALA A 117 3.52 4.77 9.88
CA ALA A 117 2.37 4.99 10.75
C ALA A 117 1.09 4.45 10.07
N LEU A 118 0.71 3.22 10.40
CA LEU A 118 -0.45 2.55 9.81
C LEU A 118 -1.72 2.90 10.61
N GLU A 119 -2.42 3.98 10.22
CA GLU A 119 -3.64 4.39 10.92
C GLU A 119 -4.94 3.84 10.31
N GLN A 120 -5.02 3.73 8.99
CA GLN A 120 -6.27 3.37 8.29
C GLN A 120 -6.27 1.93 7.75
N VAL A 121 -5.11 1.44 7.31
CA VAL A 121 -4.94 0.08 6.81
C VAL A 121 -3.74 -0.53 7.51
N SER A 122 -3.96 -1.52 8.35
CA SER A 122 -2.87 -2.19 9.06
C SER A 122 -2.04 -3.07 8.11
N LEU A 123 -0.81 -3.34 8.48
CA LEU A 123 0.03 -4.29 7.73
C LEU A 123 -0.63 -5.67 7.64
N LEU A 124 -1.35 -6.09 8.67
CA LEU A 124 -2.10 -7.36 8.66
C LEU A 124 -3.27 -7.33 7.67
N ASP A 125 -3.94 -6.19 7.48
CA ASP A 125 -4.98 -6.05 6.46
C ASP A 125 -4.41 -6.21 5.05
N VAL A 126 -3.25 -5.61 4.78
CA VAL A 126 -2.55 -5.78 3.50
C VAL A 126 -2.18 -7.24 3.26
N LEU A 127 -1.60 -7.89 4.28
CA LEU A 127 -1.22 -9.30 4.20
C LEU A 127 -2.44 -10.21 4.04
N SER A 128 -3.58 -9.86 4.66
CA SER A 128 -4.86 -10.57 4.50
C SER A 128 -5.39 -10.55 3.06
N ALA A 129 -5.14 -9.48 2.35
CA ALA A 129 -5.45 -9.38 0.92
C ALA A 129 -4.48 -10.18 0.03
N CYS A 130 -3.57 -10.94 0.60
CA CYS A 130 -2.51 -11.68 -0.12
C CYS A 130 -1.65 -10.75 -1.00
N ARG A 131 -1.30 -9.55 -0.50
CA ARG A 131 -0.46 -8.61 -1.25
C ARG A 131 0.93 -8.52 -0.63
N PRO A 132 1.98 -8.75 -1.46
CA PRO A 132 3.35 -8.52 -1.01
C PRO A 132 3.58 -7.05 -0.70
N VAL A 133 4.43 -6.79 0.28
CA VAL A 133 4.79 -5.43 0.68
C VAL A 133 6.23 -5.09 0.32
N VAL A 134 6.47 -3.80 0.05
CA VAL A 134 7.81 -3.20 0.06
C VAL A 134 7.80 -2.13 1.14
N ALA A 135 8.48 -2.40 2.25
CA ALA A 135 8.37 -1.62 3.46
C ALA A 135 9.73 -1.12 3.98
N PRO A 136 9.78 0.03 4.66
CA PRO A 136 11.00 0.46 5.33
C PRO A 136 11.36 -0.52 6.45
N ILE A 137 12.66 -0.63 6.75
CA ILE A 137 13.15 -1.38 7.91
C ILE A 137 12.74 -0.61 9.17
N ASP A 138 11.83 -1.18 9.94
CA ASP A 138 11.36 -0.73 11.25
C ASP A 138 11.03 -1.93 12.15
N PRO A 139 10.77 -1.75 13.46
CA PRO A 139 10.47 -2.87 14.36
C PRO A 139 9.27 -3.72 13.93
N THR A 140 8.26 -3.14 13.32
CA THR A 140 7.04 -3.85 12.87
C THR A 140 7.34 -4.71 11.64
N THR A 141 7.99 -4.15 10.62
CA THR A 141 8.36 -4.86 9.40
C THR A 141 9.38 -5.96 9.67
N MET A 142 10.34 -5.72 10.58
CA MET A 142 11.31 -6.74 11.01
C MET A 142 10.65 -7.90 11.76
N ARG A 143 9.55 -7.67 12.44
CA ARG A 143 8.79 -8.71 13.16
C ARG A 143 7.80 -9.46 12.27
N LEU A 144 7.14 -8.79 11.34
CA LEU A 144 6.04 -9.38 10.56
C LEU A 144 6.43 -9.76 9.14
N VAL A 145 7.24 -8.97 8.45
CA VAL A 145 7.55 -9.15 7.02
C VAL A 145 8.77 -10.04 6.83
N VAL A 146 9.85 -9.77 7.56
CA VAL A 146 11.13 -10.46 7.34
C VAL A 146 11.05 -11.95 7.68
N PRO A 147 10.58 -12.39 8.87
CA PRO A 147 10.55 -13.80 9.22
C PRO A 147 9.60 -14.62 8.35
N THR A 148 8.59 -13.98 7.80
CA THR A 148 7.55 -14.63 7.01
C THR A 148 7.83 -14.57 5.52
N SER A 149 8.80 -13.75 5.11
CA SER A 149 9.09 -13.49 3.68
C SER A 149 7.84 -13.07 2.88
N ALA A 150 6.96 -12.28 3.50
CA ALA A 150 5.73 -11.78 2.87
C ALA A 150 5.95 -10.49 2.06
N GLY A 151 7.19 -10.04 1.94
CA GLY A 151 7.56 -8.84 1.23
C GLY A 151 9.06 -8.61 1.23
N LEU A 152 9.47 -7.45 0.73
CA LEU A 152 10.84 -6.98 0.73
C LEU A 152 10.96 -5.73 1.61
N VAL A 153 12.11 -5.56 2.23
CA VAL A 153 12.40 -4.39 3.06
C VAL A 153 13.54 -3.58 2.49
N TYR A 154 13.53 -2.27 2.75
CA TYR A 154 14.58 -1.35 2.34
C TYR A 154 14.97 -0.43 3.51
N ARG A 155 16.17 0.15 3.45
CA ARG A 155 16.62 1.11 4.47
C ARG A 155 15.91 2.45 4.26
N PRO A 156 15.36 3.09 5.30
CA PRO A 156 14.84 4.45 5.19
C PRO A 156 15.87 5.37 4.53
N GLY A 157 15.44 6.16 3.53
CA GLY A 157 16.32 7.01 2.73
C GLY A 157 16.98 6.34 1.51
N ASP A 158 16.98 5.02 1.43
CA ASP A 158 17.53 4.30 0.27
C ASP A 158 16.51 4.23 -0.88
N VAL A 159 16.49 5.27 -1.71
CA VAL A 159 15.65 5.36 -2.93
C VAL A 159 15.95 4.21 -3.87
N SER A 160 17.22 3.86 -4.03
CA SER A 160 17.67 2.80 -4.95
C SER A 160 17.22 1.42 -4.47
N GLY A 161 17.37 1.15 -3.17
CA GLY A 161 16.91 -0.09 -2.56
C GLY A 161 15.39 -0.25 -2.64
N MET A 162 14.64 0.82 -2.38
CA MET A 162 13.19 0.83 -2.56
C MET A 162 12.79 0.53 -4.01
N ALA A 163 13.40 1.23 -4.98
CA ALA A 163 13.12 1.01 -6.41
C ALA A 163 13.50 -0.41 -6.85
N ALA A 164 14.63 -0.95 -6.40
CA ALA A 164 15.05 -2.31 -6.71
C ALA A 164 14.07 -3.36 -6.14
N ALA A 165 13.60 -3.18 -4.91
CA ALA A 165 12.61 -4.05 -4.29
C ALA A 165 11.27 -4.04 -5.07
N LEU A 166 10.78 -2.86 -5.44
CA LEU A 166 9.58 -2.70 -6.26
C LEU A 166 9.73 -3.38 -7.62
N LEU A 167 10.81 -3.09 -8.35
CA LEU A 167 11.08 -3.71 -9.64
C LEU A 167 11.13 -5.23 -9.55
N ARG A 168 11.82 -5.75 -8.55
CA ARG A 168 11.97 -7.19 -8.35
C ARG A 168 10.62 -7.89 -8.18
N LEU A 169 9.68 -7.33 -7.44
CA LEU A 169 8.33 -7.87 -7.30
C LEU A 169 7.51 -7.73 -8.57
N LEU A 170 7.60 -6.60 -9.25
CA LEU A 170 6.82 -6.34 -10.46
C LEU A 170 7.29 -7.14 -11.68
N THR A 171 8.55 -7.58 -11.70
CA THR A 171 9.14 -8.27 -12.86
C THR A 171 9.45 -9.75 -12.62
N THR A 172 9.19 -10.28 -11.42
CA THR A 172 9.46 -11.68 -11.09
C THR A 172 8.19 -12.36 -10.57
N PRO A 173 7.33 -12.90 -11.45
CA PRO A 173 6.04 -13.50 -11.07
C PRO A 173 6.16 -14.60 -10.02
N ALA A 174 7.16 -15.48 -10.12
CA ALA A 174 7.38 -16.56 -9.16
C ALA A 174 7.67 -16.02 -7.74
N LEU A 175 8.45 -14.94 -7.63
CA LEU A 175 8.72 -14.28 -6.36
C LEU A 175 7.43 -13.66 -5.79
N TRP A 176 6.69 -12.95 -6.63
CA TRP A 176 5.41 -12.33 -6.27
C TRP A 176 4.43 -13.38 -5.71
N HIS A 177 4.19 -14.47 -6.46
CA HIS A 177 3.29 -15.54 -6.02
C HIS A 177 3.73 -16.16 -4.69
N GLY A 178 5.02 -16.47 -4.54
CA GLY A 178 5.53 -17.03 -3.30
C GLY A 178 5.33 -16.10 -2.10
N MET A 179 5.50 -14.79 -2.27
CA MET A 179 5.28 -13.80 -1.21
C MET A 179 3.78 -13.59 -0.92
N ALA A 180 2.94 -13.55 -1.95
CA ALA A 180 1.49 -13.44 -1.80
C ALA A 180 0.89 -14.62 -1.03
N CYS A 181 1.31 -15.84 -1.31
CA CYS A 181 0.90 -17.02 -0.56
C CYS A 181 1.28 -16.92 0.92
N ARG A 182 2.52 -16.53 1.22
CA ARG A 182 3.00 -16.37 2.61
C ARG A 182 2.27 -15.23 3.34
N ALA A 183 1.95 -14.14 2.65
CA ALA A 183 1.13 -13.06 3.21
C ALA A 183 -0.24 -13.59 3.69
N GLY A 184 -0.93 -14.37 2.85
CA GLY A 184 -2.21 -14.97 3.22
C GLY A 184 -2.12 -16.00 4.35
N GLU A 185 -1.00 -16.71 4.50
CA GLU A 185 -0.78 -17.64 5.62
C GLU A 185 -0.65 -16.91 6.95
N ILE A 186 0.03 -15.75 6.97
CA ILE A 186 0.18 -14.94 8.19
C ILE A 186 -1.18 -14.47 8.66
N ALA A 187 -1.98 -13.92 7.75
CA ALA A 187 -3.30 -13.42 8.07
C ALA A 187 -4.21 -14.50 8.67
N ARG A 188 -4.12 -15.74 8.16
CA ARG A 188 -4.86 -16.89 8.74
C ARG A 188 -4.40 -17.29 10.12
N ARG A 189 -3.11 -17.10 10.44
CA ARG A 189 -2.54 -17.41 11.77
C ARG A 189 -2.79 -16.33 12.81
N HIS A 190 -3.11 -15.11 12.38
CA HIS A 190 -3.41 -13.98 13.24
C HIS A 190 -4.86 -13.48 13.02
N PRO A 191 -5.89 -14.33 13.23
CA PRO A 191 -7.26 -13.89 13.14
C PRO A 191 -7.55 -12.90 14.27
N LEU A 192 -7.77 -11.63 13.90
CA LEU A 192 -8.46 -10.65 14.73
C LEU A 192 -7.75 -10.12 16.00
N GLN A 193 -6.88 -9.16 15.83
CA GLN A 193 -6.70 -8.12 16.87
C GLN A 193 -7.73 -6.97 16.73
N LYS A 194 -8.73 -7.10 15.88
CA LYS A 194 -9.76 -6.07 15.66
C LYS A 194 -10.75 -5.90 16.82
N GLY A 195 -10.80 -6.83 17.77
CA GLY A 195 -11.74 -6.77 18.90
C GLY A 195 -11.18 -6.18 20.19
N LEU A 196 -9.87 -6.03 20.32
CA LEU A 196 -9.27 -5.63 21.60
C LEU A 196 -9.05 -4.12 21.74
N GLN A 197 -9.00 -3.36 20.64
CA GLN A 197 -8.84 -1.90 20.73
C GLN A 197 -10.14 -1.16 21.00
N GLN A 198 -11.30 -1.71 20.66
CA GLN A 198 -12.59 -1.09 20.97
C GLN A 198 -13.03 -1.30 22.44
N SER A 199 -12.67 -2.39 23.07
CA SER A 199 -13.00 -2.64 24.48
C SER A 199 -12.19 -1.79 25.46
N ASP A 200 -11.01 -1.32 25.08
CA ASP A 200 -10.18 -0.47 25.95
C ASP A 200 -10.58 1.01 25.91
N GLU A 201 -11.23 1.47 24.83
CA GLU A 201 -11.77 2.84 24.75
C GLU A 201 -13.13 2.98 25.45
N GLU A 202 -14.00 1.96 25.37
CA GLU A 202 -15.27 1.97 26.10
C GLU A 202 -15.09 1.87 27.62
N ASN A 203 -14.03 1.22 28.09
CA ASN A 203 -13.74 1.06 29.52
C ASN A 203 -13.00 2.26 30.14
N ARG A 204 -12.60 3.27 29.35
CA ARG A 204 -11.99 4.52 29.85
C ARG A 204 -13.00 5.67 30.01
N HIS A 205 -14.25 5.47 29.60
CA HIS A 205 -15.32 6.48 29.66
C HIS A 205 -16.52 6.01 30.51
N ALA A 206 -16.37 4.95 31.31
CA ALA A 206 -17.35 4.50 32.30
C ALA A 206 -16.93 4.87 33.72
#